data_931a07c391e743b885f588a3fff408fe
#
_entry.id   931a07c391e743b885f588a3fff408fe
#
_cell.length_a   1.000
_cell.length_b   1.000
_cell.length_c   1.000
_cell.angle_alpha   90.00
_cell.angle_beta   90.00
_cell.angle_gamma   90.00
#
_symmetry.space_group_name_H-M   'P 1'
#
loop_
_entity.id
_entity.type
_entity.pdbx_description
1 polymer ?
#
loop_
_entity_poly.entity_id
_entity_poly.type
_entity_poly.pdbx_seq_one_letter_code
_entity_poly.pdbx_strand_id
1 'polypeptide(L)'
;MGKKKYLFLIIISLLSKVHAEKIIFSANSMTGQAGNTNTTTYLSGNAYIKTDSMEIQADSIELSGEDYKNIKAQGKVVGKNLEANMEFTCDSLDYNRVTKVAQLNGNVNLDDKDNDVNAKAEIITYNQEEDIAILQMKVNLVQKDNVCSGSYAVYYKKTQILELSGNAQVKKKDDIFRAQVINFDMNTQDIKLGGNVKGTVKDSKEKQNAEQENDLQPNQQNIEENQQSVENPETKDDKSKEAVKGETQ
;
A
#
# COMPACT_ATOMS: atom_id res chain seq x y z
N MET A 1 -68.87 31.31 -20.15
CA MET A 1 -67.60 31.98 -19.85
C MET A 1 -66.63 30.95 -19.33
N GLY A 2 -65.79 30.40 -20.19
CA GLY A 2 -64.79 29.34 -19.85
C GLY A 2 -63.43 29.94 -19.48
N LYS A 3 -62.95 29.70 -18.28
CA LYS A 3 -61.68 30.11 -17.86
C LYS A 3 -60.63 29.08 -18.38
N LYS A 4 -59.78 29.45 -19.36
CA LYS A 4 -58.63 28.69 -19.83
C LYS A 4 -57.57 28.76 -18.77
N LYS A 5 -57.23 27.60 -18.13
CA LYS A 5 -56.10 27.43 -17.26
C LYS A 5 -54.86 27.21 -18.16
N TYR A 6 -53.95 28.16 -18.20
CA TYR A 6 -52.64 28.00 -18.82
C TYR A 6 -51.76 27.23 -17.85
N LEU A 7 -51.48 25.97 -18.18
CA LEU A 7 -50.51 25.12 -17.48
C LEU A 7 -49.11 25.54 -17.97
N PHE A 8 -48.41 26.33 -17.18
CA PHE A 8 -47.03 26.73 -17.45
C PHE A 8 -46.11 25.57 -17.09
N LEU A 9 -45.70 24.78 -18.09
CA LEU A 9 -44.75 23.69 -17.93
C LEU A 9 -43.34 24.28 -17.83
N ILE A 10 -42.84 24.47 -16.61
CA ILE A 10 -41.46 24.88 -16.38
C ILE A 10 -40.57 23.64 -16.63
N ILE A 11 -40.00 23.57 -17.83
CA ILE A 11 -38.89 22.63 -18.13
C ILE A 11 -37.66 23.20 -17.47
N ILE A 12 -37.33 22.70 -16.25
CA ILE A 12 -36.05 22.92 -15.63
C ILE A 12 -35.07 22.01 -16.39
N SER A 13 -34.38 22.55 -17.40
CA SER A 13 -33.23 21.91 -18.01
C SER A 13 -32.12 21.90 -16.96
N LEU A 14 -31.89 20.74 -16.35
CA LEU A 14 -30.63 20.45 -15.64
C LEU A 14 -29.52 20.53 -16.67
N LEU A 15 -28.94 21.69 -16.83
CA LEU A 15 -27.60 21.84 -17.46
C LEU A 15 -26.60 21.17 -16.53
N SER A 16 -26.39 19.88 -16.72
CA SER A 16 -25.19 19.21 -16.22
C SER A 16 -24.02 19.94 -16.84
N LYS A 17 -23.29 20.71 -16.03
CA LYS A 17 -22.02 21.31 -16.44
C LYS A 17 -21.07 20.13 -16.67
N VAL A 18 -20.88 19.76 -17.93
CA VAL A 18 -19.76 18.90 -18.33
C VAL A 18 -18.52 19.73 -18.10
N HIS A 19 -17.89 19.56 -16.95
CA HIS A 19 -16.56 20.08 -16.71
C HIS A 19 -15.61 19.17 -17.48
N ALA A 20 -14.99 19.69 -18.53
CA ALA A 20 -13.86 19.01 -19.15
C ALA A 20 -12.72 18.95 -18.11
N GLU A 21 -12.41 17.76 -17.64
CA GLU A 21 -11.31 17.53 -16.69
C GLU A 21 -9.98 17.93 -17.35
N LYS A 22 -9.20 18.78 -16.69
CA LYS A 22 -7.92 19.24 -17.19
C LYS A 22 -6.85 18.18 -16.95
N ILE A 23 -6.07 17.86 -18.00
CA ILE A 23 -4.87 17.03 -17.88
C ILE A 23 -3.66 17.94 -18.00
N ILE A 24 -2.78 17.90 -16.99
CA ILE A 24 -1.46 18.53 -17.01
C ILE A 24 -0.44 17.41 -17.14
N PHE A 25 0.56 17.56 -18.00
CA PHE A 25 1.61 16.56 -18.15
C PHE A 25 2.97 17.18 -18.39
N SER A 26 4.03 16.43 -18.08
CA SER A 26 5.41 16.72 -18.44
C SER A 26 6.18 15.43 -18.69
N ALA A 27 7.20 15.48 -19.53
CA ALA A 27 8.13 14.39 -19.83
C ALA A 27 9.39 14.91 -20.49
N ASN A 28 10.43 14.08 -20.61
CA ASN A 28 11.62 14.40 -21.38
C ASN A 28 11.33 14.42 -22.90
N SER A 29 10.43 13.55 -23.36
CA SER A 29 9.96 13.54 -24.74
C SER A 29 8.48 13.19 -24.86
N MET A 30 7.85 13.70 -25.90
CA MET A 30 6.46 13.43 -26.23
C MET A 30 6.33 13.09 -27.71
N THR A 31 5.54 12.05 -28.00
CA THR A 31 5.13 11.70 -29.36
C THR A 31 3.60 11.59 -29.41
N GLY A 32 2.98 12.30 -30.33
CA GLY A 32 1.53 12.37 -30.47
C GLY A 32 1.13 13.45 -31.46
N GLN A 33 -0.15 13.67 -31.63
CA GLN A 33 -0.69 14.71 -32.52
C GLN A 33 -1.33 15.81 -31.68
N ALA A 34 -0.76 17.02 -31.72
CA ALA A 34 -1.28 18.15 -30.96
C ALA A 34 -2.71 18.51 -31.39
N GLY A 35 -3.58 18.77 -30.42
CA GLY A 35 -4.96 19.20 -30.65
C GLY A 35 -5.92 18.07 -31.09
N ASN A 36 -5.50 16.82 -31.10
CA ASN A 36 -6.37 15.68 -31.43
C ASN A 36 -6.35 14.64 -30.28
N THR A 37 -7.33 14.71 -29.41
CA THR A 37 -7.48 13.80 -28.25
C THR A 37 -7.95 12.39 -28.61
N ASN A 38 -8.25 12.13 -29.90
CA ASN A 38 -8.61 10.79 -30.39
C ASN A 38 -7.38 9.98 -30.81
N THR A 39 -6.18 10.57 -30.79
CA THR A 39 -4.93 9.89 -31.06
C THR A 39 -4.22 9.51 -29.77
N THR A 40 -3.34 8.49 -29.87
CA THR A 40 -2.51 8.11 -28.75
C THR A 40 -1.35 9.08 -28.58
N THR A 41 -1.11 9.52 -27.35
CA THR A 41 0.04 10.34 -26.94
C THR A 41 0.94 9.54 -26.03
N TYR A 42 2.23 9.49 -26.36
CA TYR A 42 3.26 8.84 -25.59
C TYR A 42 4.17 9.88 -24.91
N LEU A 43 4.32 9.75 -23.60
CA LEU A 43 5.25 10.53 -22.77
C LEU A 43 6.37 9.60 -22.31
N SER A 44 7.62 10.00 -22.49
CA SER A 44 8.77 9.15 -22.14
C SER A 44 9.85 9.92 -21.37
N GLY A 45 10.40 9.25 -20.37
CA GLY A 45 11.44 9.77 -19.48
C GLY A 45 10.90 10.77 -18.45
N ASN A 46 10.87 10.37 -17.18
CA ASN A 46 10.30 11.15 -16.08
C ASN A 46 8.89 11.67 -16.42
N ALA A 47 8.08 10.78 -17.00
CA ALA A 47 6.73 11.13 -17.40
C ALA A 47 5.87 11.40 -16.16
N TYR A 48 5.13 12.50 -16.19
CA TYR A 48 4.22 12.92 -15.12
C TYR A 48 2.91 13.38 -15.72
N ILE A 49 1.82 13.00 -15.08
CA ILE A 49 0.50 13.54 -15.36
C ILE A 49 -0.23 13.90 -14.07
N LYS A 50 -1.10 14.89 -14.19
CA LYS A 50 -2.06 15.29 -13.15
C LYS A 50 -3.41 15.54 -13.78
N THR A 51 -4.42 14.91 -13.20
CA THR A 51 -5.84 15.15 -13.42
C THR A 51 -6.47 15.73 -12.16
N ASP A 52 -7.78 15.95 -12.15
CA ASP A 52 -8.48 16.42 -10.95
C ASP A 52 -8.45 15.34 -9.83
N SER A 53 -8.47 14.06 -10.20
CA SER A 53 -8.55 12.92 -9.26
C SER A 53 -7.24 12.17 -9.04
N MET A 54 -6.25 12.31 -9.94
CA MET A 54 -5.07 11.44 -9.92
C MET A 54 -3.79 12.20 -10.28
N GLU A 55 -2.69 11.90 -9.58
CA GLU A 55 -1.32 12.23 -9.98
C GLU A 55 -0.55 10.94 -10.24
N ILE A 56 0.19 10.86 -11.34
CA ILE A 56 0.97 9.68 -11.72
C ILE A 56 2.33 10.11 -12.25
N GLN A 57 3.38 9.47 -11.77
CA GLN A 57 4.74 9.56 -12.28
C GLN A 57 5.23 8.16 -12.68
N ALA A 58 5.95 8.07 -13.82
CA ALA A 58 6.46 6.80 -14.33
C ALA A 58 7.64 7.02 -15.29
N ASP A 59 8.31 5.93 -15.70
CA ASP A 59 9.30 6.01 -16.77
C ASP A 59 8.64 6.36 -18.12
N SER A 60 7.40 5.86 -18.36
CA SER A 60 6.60 6.21 -19.55
C SER A 60 5.11 6.20 -19.24
N ILE A 61 4.36 7.06 -19.96
CA ILE A 61 2.90 7.15 -19.86
C ILE A 61 2.30 7.24 -21.26
N GLU A 62 1.29 6.42 -21.52
CA GLU A 62 0.44 6.47 -22.70
C GLU A 62 -0.92 7.05 -22.34
N LEU A 63 -1.35 8.05 -23.11
CA LEU A 63 -2.69 8.64 -23.05
C LEU A 63 -3.44 8.26 -24.31
N SER A 64 -4.60 7.61 -24.20
CA SER A 64 -5.33 7.08 -25.35
C SER A 64 -6.85 7.10 -25.17
N GLY A 65 -7.55 6.90 -26.30
CA GLY A 65 -9.00 6.95 -26.38
C GLY A 65 -9.55 8.36 -26.39
N GLU A 66 -10.84 8.48 -26.63
CA GLU A 66 -11.54 9.77 -26.66
C GLU A 66 -11.29 10.56 -25.37
N ASP A 67 -10.87 11.81 -25.51
CA ASP A 67 -10.53 12.72 -24.41
C ASP A 67 -9.50 12.13 -23.41
N TYR A 68 -8.60 11.29 -23.92
CA TYR A 68 -7.60 10.59 -23.10
C TYR A 68 -8.21 9.83 -21.91
N LYS A 69 -9.31 9.14 -22.16
CA LYS A 69 -10.00 8.36 -21.11
C LYS A 69 -9.15 7.25 -20.52
N ASN A 70 -8.17 6.73 -21.27
CA ASN A 70 -7.28 5.67 -20.82
C ASN A 70 -5.88 6.23 -20.56
N ILE A 71 -5.34 5.93 -19.40
CA ILE A 71 -3.98 6.24 -18.97
C ILE A 71 -3.29 4.92 -18.66
N LYS A 72 -2.14 4.65 -19.33
CA LYS A 72 -1.27 3.54 -19.01
C LYS A 72 0.08 4.06 -18.61
N ALA A 73 0.56 3.68 -17.43
CA ALA A 73 1.88 4.04 -16.94
C ALA A 73 2.74 2.79 -16.74
N GLN A 74 4.02 2.88 -17.06
CA GLN A 74 4.96 1.77 -16.98
C GLN A 74 6.32 2.22 -16.44
N GLY A 75 6.90 1.37 -15.59
CA GLY A 75 8.21 1.53 -14.99
C GLY A 75 8.22 2.49 -13.80
N LYS A 76 8.50 1.99 -12.62
CA LYS A 76 8.61 2.76 -11.37
C LYS A 76 7.42 3.68 -11.13
N VAL A 77 6.23 3.15 -11.32
CA VAL A 77 5.00 3.94 -11.17
C VAL A 77 4.81 4.35 -9.72
N VAL A 78 4.65 5.66 -9.52
CA VAL A 78 4.25 6.27 -8.26
C VAL A 78 3.01 7.10 -8.53
N GLY A 79 1.97 6.92 -7.73
CA GLY A 79 0.74 7.65 -7.93
C GLY A 79 0.04 8.03 -6.65
N LYS A 80 -0.86 9.01 -6.79
CA LYS A 80 -1.77 9.46 -5.74
C LYS A 80 -3.17 9.57 -6.29
N ASN A 81 -4.12 8.96 -5.61
CA ASN A 81 -5.53 9.24 -5.80
C ASN A 81 -5.91 10.38 -4.83
N LEU A 82 -6.21 11.56 -5.38
CA LEU A 82 -6.45 12.77 -4.61
C LEU A 82 -7.82 12.78 -3.94
N GLU A 83 -8.82 12.13 -4.57
CA GLU A 83 -10.18 12.05 -4.03
C GLU A 83 -10.29 11.00 -2.93
N ALA A 84 -9.60 9.86 -3.08
CA ALA A 84 -9.64 8.77 -2.10
C ALA A 84 -8.53 8.87 -1.05
N ASN A 85 -7.65 9.89 -1.10
CA ASN A 85 -6.50 10.07 -0.22
C ASN A 85 -5.64 8.81 -0.10
N MET A 86 -5.31 8.21 -1.27
CA MET A 86 -4.52 6.99 -1.37
C MET A 86 -3.23 7.27 -2.13
N GLU A 87 -2.13 6.66 -1.69
CA GLU A 87 -0.85 6.66 -2.41
C GLU A 87 -0.51 5.23 -2.84
N PHE A 88 0.16 5.09 -3.96
CA PHE A 88 0.55 3.75 -4.44
C PHE A 88 1.86 3.75 -5.22
N THR A 89 2.50 2.59 -5.23
CA THR A 89 3.61 2.25 -6.11
C THR A 89 3.36 0.90 -6.78
N CYS A 90 3.79 0.75 -8.04
CA CYS A 90 3.66 -0.51 -8.79
C CYS A 90 4.61 -0.51 -10.00
N ASP A 91 4.67 -1.65 -10.72
CA ASP A 91 5.45 -1.75 -11.96
C ASP A 91 4.69 -1.17 -13.15
N SER A 92 3.35 -1.34 -13.18
CA SER A 92 2.49 -0.74 -14.20
C SER A 92 1.08 -0.41 -13.69
N LEU A 93 0.46 0.57 -14.32
CA LEU A 93 -0.90 1.04 -14.03
C LEU A 93 -1.70 1.15 -15.33
N ASP A 94 -2.93 0.64 -15.30
CA ASP A 94 -3.99 0.90 -16.28
C ASP A 94 -5.11 1.64 -15.56
N TYR A 95 -5.40 2.88 -15.94
CA TYR A 95 -6.45 3.70 -15.35
C TYR A 95 -7.44 4.19 -16.39
N ASN A 96 -8.72 3.98 -16.15
CA ASN A 96 -9.78 4.53 -16.98
C ASN A 96 -10.49 5.67 -16.22
N ARG A 97 -10.35 6.88 -16.73
CA ARG A 97 -10.87 8.11 -16.11
C ARG A 97 -12.40 8.18 -16.10
N VAL A 98 -13.04 7.52 -17.07
CA VAL A 98 -14.52 7.52 -17.17
C VAL A 98 -15.15 6.56 -16.18
N THR A 99 -14.61 5.33 -16.08
CA THR A 99 -15.11 4.32 -15.13
C THR A 99 -14.47 4.46 -13.75
N LYS A 100 -13.45 5.33 -13.62
CA LYS A 100 -12.66 5.54 -12.40
C LYS A 100 -12.08 4.25 -11.80
N VAL A 101 -11.79 3.28 -12.67
CA VAL A 101 -11.16 2.01 -12.28
C VAL A 101 -9.67 2.06 -12.59
N ALA A 102 -8.87 1.78 -11.58
CA ALA A 102 -7.41 1.64 -11.68
C ALA A 102 -7.01 0.19 -11.44
N GLN A 103 -6.20 -0.39 -12.33
CA GLN A 103 -5.55 -1.67 -12.14
C GLN A 103 -4.03 -1.46 -12.03
N LEU A 104 -3.51 -1.80 -10.86
CA LEU A 104 -2.09 -1.74 -10.52
C LEU A 104 -1.52 -3.15 -10.61
N ASN A 105 -0.38 -3.30 -11.26
CA ASN A 105 0.25 -4.61 -11.46
C ASN A 105 1.73 -4.58 -11.11
N GLY A 106 2.19 -5.65 -10.51
CA GLY A 106 3.58 -5.91 -10.12
C GLY A 106 4.01 -5.14 -8.86
N ASN A 107 4.43 -5.86 -7.83
CA ASN A 107 4.98 -5.30 -6.58
C ASN A 107 4.14 -4.15 -6.00
N VAL A 108 2.81 -4.31 -6.04
CA VAL A 108 1.91 -3.22 -5.64
C VAL A 108 2.01 -2.95 -4.14
N ASN A 109 2.22 -1.69 -3.79
CA ASN A 109 2.05 -1.16 -2.43
C ASN A 109 1.07 -0.01 -2.49
N LEU A 110 0.01 -0.08 -1.70
CA LEU A 110 -1.07 0.91 -1.63
C LEU A 110 -1.29 1.33 -0.19
N ASP A 111 -1.26 2.65 0.06
CA ASP A 111 -1.50 3.27 1.35
C ASP A 111 -2.82 4.04 1.33
N ASP A 112 -3.81 3.59 2.09
CA ASP A 112 -5.03 4.32 2.40
C ASP A 112 -4.79 5.18 3.65
N LYS A 113 -4.59 6.47 3.44
CA LYS A 113 -4.23 7.42 4.50
C LYS A 113 -5.39 7.71 5.45
N ASP A 114 -6.62 7.60 4.98
CA ASP A 114 -7.80 7.88 5.80
C ASP A 114 -8.04 6.80 6.86
N ASN A 115 -7.72 5.54 6.52
CA ASN A 115 -7.99 4.38 7.38
C ASN A 115 -6.73 3.78 8.01
N ASP A 116 -5.56 4.38 7.76
CA ASP A 116 -4.25 3.87 8.20
C ASP A 116 -4.01 2.41 7.78
N VAL A 117 -4.32 2.12 6.50
CA VAL A 117 -4.19 0.80 5.90
C VAL A 117 -3.07 0.78 4.87
N ASN A 118 -2.11 -0.12 5.06
CA ASN A 118 -1.13 -0.48 4.03
C ASN A 118 -1.47 -1.83 3.42
N ALA A 119 -1.62 -1.89 2.10
CA ALA A 119 -1.97 -3.09 1.37
C ALA A 119 -0.92 -3.42 0.30
N LYS A 120 -0.51 -4.69 0.24
CA LYS A 120 0.44 -5.21 -0.75
C LYS A 120 -0.16 -6.41 -1.46
N ALA A 121 0.07 -6.50 -2.78
CA ALA A 121 -0.32 -7.63 -3.61
C ALA A 121 0.47 -7.63 -4.95
N GLU A 122 0.32 -8.65 -5.76
CA GLU A 122 0.81 -8.61 -7.14
C GLU A 122 -0.11 -7.78 -8.04
N ILE A 123 -1.41 -7.80 -7.78
CA ILE A 123 -2.41 -7.04 -8.52
C ILE A 123 -3.37 -6.40 -7.53
N ILE A 124 -3.66 -5.12 -7.71
CA ILE A 124 -4.74 -4.41 -7.01
C ILE A 124 -5.61 -3.71 -8.06
N THR A 125 -6.90 -4.03 -8.06
CA THR A 125 -7.89 -3.29 -8.85
C THR A 125 -8.73 -2.44 -7.90
N TYR A 126 -8.70 -1.12 -8.08
CA TYR A 126 -9.47 -0.19 -7.26
C TYR A 126 -10.56 0.49 -8.09
N ASN A 127 -11.80 0.37 -7.65
CA ASN A 127 -12.93 1.11 -8.18
C ASN A 127 -13.21 2.31 -7.25
N GLN A 128 -12.92 3.50 -7.73
CA GLN A 128 -13.03 4.73 -6.95
C GLN A 128 -14.49 5.13 -6.67
N GLU A 129 -15.44 4.80 -7.57
CA GLU A 129 -16.86 5.13 -7.34
C GLU A 129 -17.48 4.27 -6.25
N GLU A 130 -17.08 3.01 -6.19
CA GLU A 130 -17.56 2.04 -5.19
C GLU A 130 -16.75 2.07 -3.91
N ASP A 131 -15.53 2.63 -3.92
CA ASP A 131 -14.53 2.55 -2.86
C ASP A 131 -14.18 1.10 -2.47
N ILE A 132 -13.98 0.26 -3.51
CA ILE A 132 -13.65 -1.15 -3.36
C ILE A 132 -12.28 -1.43 -3.99
N ALA A 133 -11.39 -2.07 -3.22
CA ALA A 133 -10.14 -2.62 -3.72
C ALA A 133 -10.19 -4.15 -3.73
N ILE A 134 -9.85 -4.75 -4.88
CA ILE A 134 -9.67 -6.20 -5.05
C ILE A 134 -8.18 -6.47 -5.13
N LEU A 135 -7.68 -7.28 -4.20
CA LEU A 135 -6.27 -7.64 -4.09
C LEU A 135 -6.08 -9.10 -4.48
N GLN A 136 -5.10 -9.38 -5.32
CA GLN A 136 -4.88 -10.72 -5.86
C GLN A 136 -3.40 -11.08 -5.79
N MET A 137 -3.12 -12.28 -5.35
CA MET A 137 -1.81 -12.92 -5.21
C MET A 137 -0.89 -12.21 -4.20
N LYS A 138 -0.37 -12.98 -3.26
CA LYS A 138 0.51 -12.51 -2.19
C LYS A 138 -0.07 -11.36 -1.37
N VAL A 139 -1.38 -11.43 -1.10
CA VAL A 139 -2.07 -10.37 -0.35
C VAL A 139 -1.51 -10.26 1.06
N ASN A 140 -1.13 -9.05 1.42
CA ASN A 140 -0.76 -8.65 2.78
C ASN A 140 -1.33 -7.27 3.06
N LEU A 141 -2.17 -7.15 4.09
CA LEU A 141 -2.78 -5.90 4.50
C LEU A 141 -2.52 -5.69 5.98
N VAL A 142 -2.04 -4.49 6.30
CA VAL A 142 -1.67 -4.11 7.67
C VAL A 142 -2.50 -2.90 8.07
N GLN A 143 -3.10 -2.98 9.26
CA GLN A 143 -3.74 -1.85 9.93
C GLN A 143 -3.47 -1.97 11.43
N LYS A 144 -2.77 -1.00 12.01
CA LYS A 144 -2.36 -1.05 13.42
C LYS A 144 -1.62 -2.36 13.75
N ASP A 145 -2.12 -3.12 14.73
CA ASP A 145 -1.55 -4.41 15.15
C ASP A 145 -2.07 -5.62 14.35
N ASN A 146 -2.92 -5.36 13.35
CA ASN A 146 -3.50 -6.43 12.54
C ASN A 146 -2.68 -6.65 11.28
N VAL A 147 -2.33 -7.91 11.01
CA VAL A 147 -1.71 -8.34 9.76
C VAL A 147 -2.61 -9.39 9.12
N CYS A 148 -3.19 -9.05 7.99
CA CYS A 148 -4.11 -9.88 7.24
C CYS A 148 -3.42 -10.40 5.98
N SER A 149 -3.49 -11.69 5.69
CA SER A 149 -2.86 -12.29 4.52
C SER A 149 -3.73 -13.35 3.87
N GLY A 150 -3.54 -13.53 2.56
CA GLY A 150 -4.28 -14.51 1.76
C GLY A 150 -3.82 -14.49 0.29
N SER A 151 -4.51 -15.26 -0.55
CA SER A 151 -4.29 -15.21 -2.00
C SER A 151 -5.21 -14.22 -2.70
N TYR A 152 -6.34 -13.89 -2.07
CA TYR A 152 -7.35 -12.98 -2.58
C TYR A 152 -8.01 -12.22 -1.44
N ALA A 153 -8.26 -10.93 -1.66
CA ALA A 153 -9.02 -10.11 -0.72
C ALA A 153 -9.90 -9.08 -1.44
N VAL A 154 -10.99 -8.72 -0.80
CA VAL A 154 -11.82 -7.58 -1.14
C VAL A 154 -11.82 -6.63 0.07
N TYR A 155 -11.34 -5.41 -0.14
CA TYR A 155 -11.33 -4.36 0.86
C TYR A 155 -12.37 -3.29 0.52
N TYR A 156 -13.36 -3.14 1.38
CA TYR A 156 -14.41 -2.12 1.31
C TYR A 156 -13.96 -0.91 2.14
N LYS A 157 -13.39 0.09 1.48
CA LYS A 157 -12.77 1.26 2.13
C LYS A 157 -13.74 2.01 3.05
N LYS A 158 -14.97 2.27 2.59
CA LYS A 158 -15.99 3.02 3.36
C LYS A 158 -16.38 2.36 4.68
N THR A 159 -16.54 1.05 4.65
CA THR A 159 -17.00 0.27 5.82
C THR A 159 -15.84 -0.33 6.60
N GLN A 160 -14.62 -0.27 6.07
CA GLN A 160 -13.43 -0.92 6.61
C GLN A 160 -13.61 -2.44 6.82
N ILE A 161 -14.38 -3.08 5.95
CA ILE A 161 -14.56 -4.52 5.94
C ILE A 161 -13.54 -5.14 4.99
N LEU A 162 -12.88 -6.21 5.44
CA LEU A 162 -11.95 -7.00 4.65
C LEU A 162 -12.44 -8.44 4.55
N GLU A 163 -12.65 -8.92 3.33
CA GLU A 163 -12.93 -10.31 3.04
C GLU A 163 -11.68 -10.98 2.47
N LEU A 164 -11.20 -12.04 3.14
CA LEU A 164 -9.99 -12.75 2.77
C LEU A 164 -10.31 -14.19 2.39
N SER A 165 -9.61 -14.71 1.38
CA SER A 165 -9.68 -16.12 1.00
C SER A 165 -8.34 -16.63 0.45
N GLY A 166 -8.26 -17.97 0.27
CA GLY A 166 -7.05 -18.64 -0.20
C GLY A 166 -5.92 -18.57 0.82
N ASN A 167 -5.91 -19.50 1.77
CA ASN A 167 -5.02 -19.53 2.93
C ASN A 167 -5.14 -18.29 3.81
N ALA A 168 -6.38 -17.85 4.02
CA ALA A 168 -6.66 -16.64 4.78
C ALA A 168 -6.16 -16.73 6.22
N GLN A 169 -5.46 -15.69 6.65
CA GLN A 169 -4.94 -15.55 8.01
C GLN A 169 -5.11 -14.10 8.48
N VAL A 170 -5.52 -13.95 9.74
CA VAL A 170 -5.43 -12.69 10.49
C VAL A 170 -4.58 -12.95 11.72
N LYS A 171 -3.52 -12.13 11.87
CA LYS A 171 -2.68 -12.07 13.06
C LYS A 171 -2.96 -10.75 13.76
N LYS A 172 -3.30 -10.81 15.05
CA LYS A 172 -3.52 -9.65 15.91
C LYS A 172 -2.62 -9.79 17.13
N LYS A 173 -1.54 -9.03 17.19
CA LYS A 173 -0.47 -9.22 18.17
C LYS A 173 0.03 -10.69 18.13
N ASP A 174 -0.22 -11.45 19.20
CA ASP A 174 0.17 -12.86 19.33
C ASP A 174 -0.91 -13.84 18.91
N ASP A 175 -2.14 -13.37 18.72
CA ASP A 175 -3.27 -14.20 18.34
C ASP A 175 -3.25 -14.41 16.82
N ILE A 176 -3.50 -15.64 16.38
CA ILE A 176 -3.50 -16.03 14.97
C ILE A 176 -4.77 -16.80 14.66
N PHE A 177 -5.48 -16.37 13.63
CA PHE A 177 -6.69 -16.98 13.11
C PHE A 177 -6.50 -17.39 11.65
N ARG A 178 -6.87 -18.61 11.29
CA ARG A 178 -6.81 -19.15 9.93
C ARG A 178 -8.13 -19.81 9.57
N ALA A 179 -8.56 -19.63 8.32
CA ALA A 179 -9.76 -20.23 7.77
C ALA A 179 -9.70 -20.30 6.23
N GLN A 180 -10.70 -20.93 5.61
CA GLN A 180 -10.85 -20.84 4.15
C GLN A 180 -11.28 -19.43 3.73
N VAL A 181 -12.19 -18.83 4.51
CA VAL A 181 -12.67 -17.45 4.33
C VAL A 181 -12.66 -16.75 5.68
N ILE A 182 -12.19 -15.52 5.70
CA ILE A 182 -12.21 -14.63 6.86
C ILE A 182 -12.90 -13.33 6.48
N ASN A 183 -13.91 -12.94 7.25
CA ASN A 183 -14.55 -11.64 7.18
C ASN A 183 -14.10 -10.86 8.41
N PHE A 184 -13.38 -9.77 8.22
CA PHE A 184 -12.80 -8.96 9.29
C PHE A 184 -13.31 -7.52 9.19
N ASP A 185 -14.06 -7.11 10.20
CA ASP A 185 -14.41 -5.71 10.40
C ASP A 185 -13.24 -5.03 11.10
N MET A 186 -12.49 -4.24 10.36
CA MET A 186 -11.27 -3.58 10.82
C MET A 186 -11.57 -2.39 11.75
N ASN A 187 -12.82 -1.90 11.76
CA ASN A 187 -13.26 -0.80 12.63
C ASN A 187 -13.67 -1.33 14.01
N THR A 188 -14.56 -2.34 14.05
CA THR A 188 -15.02 -2.95 15.31
C THR A 188 -14.09 -4.03 15.83
N GLN A 189 -13.18 -4.54 14.98
CA GLN A 189 -12.28 -5.66 15.23
C GLN A 189 -12.98 -7.02 15.35
N ASP A 190 -14.22 -7.10 14.86
CA ASP A 190 -14.96 -8.35 14.79
C ASP A 190 -14.43 -9.24 13.66
N ILE A 191 -14.29 -10.53 13.94
CA ILE A 191 -13.80 -11.50 12.98
C ILE A 191 -14.79 -12.66 12.83
N LYS A 192 -15.15 -13.00 11.60
CA LYS A 192 -15.95 -14.18 11.26
C LYS A 192 -15.10 -15.12 10.42
N LEU A 193 -15.05 -16.38 10.84
CA LEU A 193 -14.21 -17.40 10.24
C LEU A 193 -15.09 -18.50 9.64
N GLY A 194 -14.83 -18.89 8.40
CA GLY A 194 -15.56 -19.94 7.67
C GLY A 194 -14.62 -20.98 7.04
N GLY A 195 -14.91 -22.27 7.27
CA GLY A 195 -14.20 -23.42 6.71
C GLY A 195 -12.81 -23.65 7.28
N ASN A 196 -12.58 -24.87 7.82
CA ASN A 196 -11.29 -25.32 8.38
C ASN A 196 -10.67 -24.34 9.38
N VAL A 197 -11.47 -23.86 10.31
CA VAL A 197 -11.06 -22.83 11.28
C VAL A 197 -10.00 -23.38 12.22
N LYS A 198 -8.89 -22.62 12.36
CA LYS A 198 -7.82 -22.85 13.33
C LYS A 198 -7.47 -21.53 13.98
N GLY A 199 -7.24 -21.54 15.28
CA GLY A 199 -6.85 -20.35 16.04
C GLY A 199 -5.84 -20.70 17.11
N THR A 200 -4.97 -19.74 17.41
CA THR A 200 -4.07 -19.72 18.57
C THR A 200 -4.31 -18.39 19.26
N VAL A 201 -4.64 -18.45 20.55
CA VAL A 201 -4.87 -17.25 21.37
C VAL A 201 -3.95 -17.38 22.59
N LYS A 202 -3.14 -16.36 22.86
CA LYS A 202 -2.31 -16.33 24.06
C LYS A 202 -3.12 -15.87 25.27
N ASP A 203 -2.93 -16.57 26.39
CA ASP A 203 -3.58 -16.22 27.65
C ASP A 203 -3.08 -14.86 28.16
N SER A 204 -3.98 -14.07 28.72
CA SER A 204 -3.68 -12.74 29.27
C SER A 204 -2.66 -12.76 30.42
N LYS A 205 -2.50 -13.88 31.12
CA LYS A 205 -1.50 -14.06 32.18
C LYS A 205 -0.07 -14.16 31.62
N GLU A 206 0.12 -14.79 30.45
CA GLU A 206 1.43 -14.83 29.78
C GLU A 206 1.79 -13.48 29.18
N LYS A 207 0.81 -12.68 28.74
CA LYS A 207 1.03 -11.34 28.21
C LYS A 207 1.56 -10.39 29.30
N GLN A 208 1.04 -10.46 30.52
CA GLN A 208 1.51 -9.63 31.66
C GLN A 208 2.91 -10.00 32.13
N ASN A 209 3.29 -11.29 32.10
CA ASN A 209 4.63 -11.73 32.48
C ASN A 209 5.70 -11.32 31.45
N ALA A 210 5.35 -11.35 30.15
CA ALA A 210 6.29 -10.91 29.09
C ALA A 210 6.52 -9.39 29.08
N GLU A 211 5.55 -8.59 29.48
CA GLU A 211 5.70 -7.14 29.64
C GLU A 211 6.52 -6.80 30.90
N GLN A 212 6.39 -7.58 31.98
CA GLN A 212 7.16 -7.38 33.22
C GLN A 212 8.62 -7.86 33.11
N GLU A 213 8.93 -8.87 32.30
CA GLU A 213 10.33 -9.30 32.06
C GLU A 213 11.10 -8.29 31.21
N ASN A 214 10.45 -7.53 30.34
CA ASN A 214 11.11 -6.48 29.55
C ASN A 214 11.43 -5.21 30.37
N ASP A 215 10.71 -4.97 31.49
CA ASP A 215 10.97 -3.85 32.39
C ASP A 215 12.05 -4.14 33.43
N LEU A 216 12.55 -5.38 33.54
CA LEU A 216 13.54 -5.83 34.51
C LEU A 216 14.95 -5.99 33.95
N GLN A 217 15.33 -5.34 32.84
CA GLN A 217 16.73 -5.23 32.47
C GLN A 217 17.44 -4.18 33.35
N PRO A 218 18.36 -4.56 34.23
CA PRO A 218 19.07 -3.60 35.06
C PRO A 218 20.01 -2.77 34.21
N ASN A 219 19.87 -1.49 34.34
CA ASN A 219 20.78 -0.47 33.86
C ASN A 219 22.17 -0.69 34.48
N GLN A 220 23.10 -1.35 33.76
CA GLN A 220 24.52 -1.37 34.15
C GLN A 220 25.21 -0.16 33.54
N GLN A 221 25.17 0.92 34.26
CA GLN A 221 26.13 2.02 34.09
C GLN A 221 26.64 2.46 35.45
N ASN A 222 27.97 2.51 35.57
CA ASN A 222 28.82 3.21 36.52
C ASN A 222 28.97 2.63 37.92
N ILE A 223 30.12 1.96 38.13
CA ILE A 223 30.99 2.27 39.29
C ILE A 223 32.42 2.35 38.79
N GLU A 224 32.93 3.56 38.51
CA GLU A 224 34.31 3.92 38.67
C GLU A 224 34.50 4.20 40.18
N GLU A 225 35.53 3.58 40.76
CA GLU A 225 36.44 4.32 41.66
C GLU A 225 37.53 3.36 42.24
N ASN A 226 38.77 3.74 41.90
CA ASN A 226 39.96 3.85 42.76
C ASN A 226 40.37 2.69 43.69
N GLN A 227 41.58 2.16 43.45
CA GLN A 227 42.74 2.34 44.30
C GLN A 227 43.97 1.57 43.76
N GLN A 228 44.92 2.34 43.32
CA GLN A 228 46.36 2.48 43.70
C GLN A 228 47.16 1.26 44.15
N SER A 229 48.23 1.11 43.35
CA SER A 229 49.62 0.79 43.70
C SER A 229 49.95 -0.56 44.38
N VAL A 230 50.90 -1.33 43.76
CA VAL A 230 52.28 -1.52 44.21
C VAL A 230 53.00 -2.52 43.32
N GLU A 231 54.09 -2.04 42.70
CA GLU A 231 55.40 -2.62 42.40
C GLU A 231 55.58 -4.05 41.83
N ASN A 232 56.24 -4.03 40.73
CA ASN A 232 57.20 -4.86 40.01
C ASN A 232 58.19 -5.66 40.91
N PRO A 233 59.04 -6.61 40.50
CA PRO A 233 59.57 -6.83 39.15
C PRO A 233 59.97 -8.32 38.76
N GLU A 234 60.39 -8.42 37.48
CA GLU A 234 61.42 -9.36 36.91
C GLU A 234 61.06 -10.86 36.83
N THR A 235 61.32 -11.54 35.78
CA THR A 235 62.45 -11.76 34.88
C THR A 235 62.04 -12.62 33.69
N LYS A 236 62.52 -12.23 32.53
CA LYS A 236 63.34 -12.91 31.50
C LYS A 236 62.93 -14.26 30.92
N ASP A 237 63.03 -14.18 29.60
CA ASP A 237 63.67 -15.08 28.63
C ASP A 237 62.85 -16.25 28.08
N ASP A 238 62.87 -16.62 26.85
CA ASP A 238 63.70 -16.39 25.67
C ASP A 238 63.09 -17.21 24.51
N LYS A 239 63.30 -16.68 23.31
CA LYS A 239 63.47 -17.37 22.02
C LYS A 239 62.48 -18.44 21.55
N SER A 240 62.08 -18.47 20.38
CA SER A 240 62.60 -18.22 19.05
C SER A 240 61.88 -19.07 18.03
N LYS A 241 61.75 -18.52 16.83
CA LYS A 241 61.87 -19.16 15.50
C LYS A 241 60.72 -20.09 15.06
N GLU A 242 60.34 -20.07 13.92
CA GLU A 242 60.67 -19.82 12.53
C GLU A 242 59.52 -20.43 11.72
N ALA A 243 58.90 -19.73 10.84
CA ALA A 243 59.11 -19.59 9.41
C ALA A 243 58.68 -20.82 8.56
N VAL A 244 58.11 -20.45 7.44
CA VAL A 244 58.19 -21.05 6.10
C VAL A 244 56.89 -21.59 5.51
N LYS A 245 56.32 -20.79 4.60
CA LYS A 245 56.12 -20.97 3.16
C LYS A 245 55.42 -22.24 2.62
N GLY A 246 54.63 -21.99 1.63
CA GLY A 246 54.33 -22.82 0.48
C GLY A 246 52.86 -22.71 0.10
N GLU A 247 52.40 -21.91 -0.74
CA GLU A 247 52.41 -21.90 -2.23
C GLU A 247 51.75 -23.13 -2.87
N THR A 248 50.78 -22.80 -3.67
CA THR A 248 50.30 -23.38 -4.96
C THR A 248 49.49 -24.68 -4.97
N GLN A 249 48.27 -24.64 -5.37
CA GLN A 249 47.71 -24.77 -6.75
C GLN A 249 46.25 -24.36 -6.75
#